data_be2e29f0cf68d602fd6d26b864db76f1
#
_entry.id   be2e29f0cf68d602fd6d26b864db76f1
#
_cell.length_a   1.000
_cell.length_b   1.000
_cell.length_c   1.000
_cell.angle_alpha   90.00
_cell.angle_beta   90.00
_cell.angle_gamma   90.00
#
_symmetry.space_group_name_H-M   'P 1'
#
loop_
_entity.id
_entity.type
_entity.pdbx_description
1 polymer ?
#
loop_
_entity_poly.entity_id
_entity_poly.type
_entity_poly.pdbx_seq_one_letter_code
_entity_poly.pdbx_strand_id
1 'polypeptide(L)'
;MKISIGTNIKVGPWGGGNLFAKNLKIFLEENGHDVYNNLLVDDLDLILITEPRKTSESSAFTHIDVKKYLDYVNDKTIVVHRINECDERKNTNYVNKYIIEANKIADQTIFVSEWLKSIYVKQGINEKNNNVILAGSNRDIFNSNNFIPWTSDKKLRIVTHHWGANWNKGFDVYDKLDKLIGLDDWKDKIEFNYIGNLPKKFKFENANHIAPLSGNELANTIKQNHLYITGSLNEPSGNHHIEAAQCGLPILYIDSGGVKEYCEGFGIKYDVSNLQEAISIFMKDSKLYYENMKNYPFSSERMCKDFENLFFDLLEKREEIYSTRYYEKNKNLIGKGLYLFLRNFKNYSR
;
A
#
# COMPACT_ATOMS: atom_id res chain seq x y z
N MET A 1 -3.70 3.79 24.02
CA MET A 1 -4.70 2.88 23.42
C MET A 1 -4.12 1.48 23.32
N LYS A 2 -4.97 0.45 23.44
CA LYS A 2 -4.62 -0.96 23.16
C LYS A 2 -5.17 -1.35 21.79
N ILE A 3 -4.29 -1.55 20.82
CA ILE A 3 -4.64 -1.71 19.40
C ILE A 3 -4.15 -3.07 18.90
N SER A 4 -4.99 -3.83 18.20
CA SER A 4 -4.55 -5.06 17.53
C SER A 4 -4.59 -4.91 16.01
N ILE A 5 -3.45 -5.12 15.34
CA ILE A 5 -3.29 -5.03 13.89
C ILE A 5 -3.31 -6.42 13.28
N GLY A 6 -4.22 -6.67 12.33
CA GLY A 6 -4.49 -7.98 11.70
C GLY A 6 -3.43 -8.49 10.73
N THR A 7 -2.21 -8.01 10.84
CA THR A 7 -1.09 -8.42 9.99
C THR A 7 -0.09 -9.27 10.76
N ASN A 8 0.24 -10.44 10.21
CA ASN A 8 1.39 -11.23 10.65
C ASN A 8 2.66 -10.60 10.09
N ILE A 9 3.26 -9.69 10.88
CA ILE A 9 4.42 -8.89 10.45
C ILE A 9 5.64 -9.79 10.30
N LYS A 10 6.25 -9.78 9.12
CA LYS A 10 7.41 -10.58 8.76
C LYS A 10 8.63 -9.71 8.52
N VAL A 11 9.82 -10.26 8.80
CA VAL A 11 11.12 -9.63 8.50
C VAL A 11 11.49 -9.89 7.04
N GLY A 12 12.06 -8.90 6.34
CA GLY A 12 12.52 -9.01 4.97
C GLY A 12 11.60 -8.32 3.95
N PRO A 13 11.80 -8.57 2.64
CA PRO A 13 11.11 -7.89 1.54
C PRO A 13 9.71 -8.48 1.31
N TRP A 14 8.80 -8.22 2.21
CA TRP A 14 7.38 -8.54 2.10
C TRP A 14 6.60 -7.32 1.64
N GLY A 15 5.73 -7.43 0.65
CA GLY A 15 5.03 -6.33 -0.02
C GLY A 15 4.40 -5.24 0.87
N GLY A 16 3.75 -4.26 0.24
CA GLY A 16 3.28 -3.02 0.87
C GLY A 16 2.38 -3.17 2.09
N GLY A 17 1.58 -4.25 2.18
CA GLY A 17 0.76 -4.51 3.37
C GLY A 17 1.57 -4.80 4.64
N ASN A 18 2.69 -5.52 4.50
CA ASN A 18 3.61 -5.79 5.62
C ASN A 18 4.34 -4.51 6.06
N LEU A 19 4.82 -3.70 5.10
CA LEU A 19 5.48 -2.42 5.40
C LEU A 19 4.53 -1.44 6.09
N PHE A 20 3.28 -1.36 5.64
CA PHE A 20 2.24 -0.58 6.29
C PHE A 20 2.09 -0.97 7.77
N ALA A 21 1.86 -2.25 8.05
CA ALA A 21 1.65 -2.73 9.42
C ALA A 21 2.86 -2.52 10.31
N LYS A 22 4.07 -2.73 9.78
CA LYS A 22 5.33 -2.47 10.48
C LYS A 22 5.49 -1.00 10.84
N ASN A 23 5.31 -0.09 9.88
CA ASN A 23 5.46 1.35 10.11
C ASN A 23 4.41 1.86 11.10
N LEU A 24 3.14 1.43 10.95
CA LEU A 24 2.07 1.83 11.86
C LEU A 24 2.32 1.31 13.28
N LYS A 25 2.76 0.05 13.44
CA LYS A 25 3.08 -0.51 14.74
C LYS A 25 4.18 0.30 15.44
N ILE A 26 5.32 0.53 14.77
CA ILE A 26 6.46 1.29 15.34
C ILE A 26 5.98 2.69 15.75
N PHE A 27 5.31 3.41 14.85
CA PHE A 27 4.83 4.76 15.12
C PHE A 27 3.89 4.82 16.32
N LEU A 28 2.93 3.90 16.43
CA LEU A 28 2.00 3.86 17.56
C LEU A 28 2.70 3.50 18.88
N GLU A 29 3.65 2.56 18.87
CA GLU A 29 4.44 2.21 20.07
C GLU A 29 5.31 3.39 20.53
N GLU A 30 5.95 4.13 19.62
CA GLU A 30 6.71 5.34 19.90
C GLU A 30 5.85 6.47 20.49
N ASN A 31 4.55 6.50 20.13
CA ASN A 31 3.57 7.44 20.70
C ASN A 31 2.86 6.91 21.96
N GLY A 32 3.39 5.85 22.59
CA GLY A 32 2.90 5.35 23.89
C GLY A 32 1.64 4.50 23.82
N HIS A 33 1.37 3.85 22.69
CA HIS A 33 0.25 2.91 22.55
C HIS A 33 0.74 1.46 22.67
N ASP A 34 -0.12 0.58 23.20
CA ASP A 34 0.13 -0.86 23.25
C ASP A 34 -0.35 -1.51 21.95
N VAL A 35 0.55 -2.07 21.14
CA VAL A 35 0.23 -2.64 19.84
C VAL A 35 0.45 -4.15 19.79
N TYR A 36 -0.59 -4.87 19.41
CA TYR A 36 -0.65 -6.33 19.31
C TYR A 36 -0.89 -6.79 17.88
N ASN A 37 -0.53 -8.05 17.59
CA ASN A 37 -0.88 -8.72 16.33
C ASN A 37 -1.71 -10.00 16.60
N ASN A 38 -2.54 -9.98 17.64
CA ASN A 38 -3.40 -11.08 18.04
C ASN A 38 -4.60 -10.55 18.82
N LEU A 39 -5.57 -11.44 19.13
CA LEU A 39 -6.79 -11.12 19.86
C LEU A 39 -6.79 -11.71 21.28
N LEU A 40 -5.62 -11.77 21.93
CA LEU A 40 -5.46 -12.40 23.26
C LEU A 40 -5.64 -11.43 24.44
N VAL A 41 -5.65 -10.14 24.19
CA VAL A 41 -5.88 -9.08 25.19
C VAL A 41 -7.39 -8.86 25.35
N ASP A 42 -7.88 -8.76 26.58
CA ASP A 42 -9.33 -8.72 26.87
C ASP A 42 -9.94 -7.33 26.68
N ASP A 43 -9.15 -6.29 26.84
CA ASP A 43 -9.56 -4.90 26.85
C ASP A 43 -8.97 -4.10 25.68
N LEU A 44 -8.97 -4.70 24.48
CA LEU A 44 -8.59 -3.97 23.28
C LEU A 44 -9.53 -2.78 23.04
N ASP A 45 -8.95 -1.61 22.82
CA ASP A 45 -9.69 -0.43 22.41
C ASP A 45 -10.12 -0.52 20.94
N LEU A 46 -9.22 -1.03 20.09
CA LEU A 46 -9.39 -1.07 18.65
C LEU A 46 -8.78 -2.32 18.02
N ILE A 47 -9.47 -2.85 17.01
CA ILE A 47 -8.98 -3.92 16.14
C ILE A 47 -8.93 -3.40 14.71
N LEU A 48 -7.74 -3.45 14.07
CA LEU A 48 -7.54 -3.09 12.67
C LEU A 48 -7.43 -4.36 11.81
N ILE A 49 -8.47 -4.66 11.04
CA ILE A 49 -8.45 -5.71 10.03
C ILE A 49 -7.69 -5.21 8.81
N THR A 50 -6.68 -5.96 8.34
CA THR A 50 -5.85 -5.62 7.19
C THR A 50 -5.88 -6.69 6.11
N GLU A 51 -5.88 -7.97 6.49
CA GLU A 51 -5.93 -9.12 5.60
C GLU A 51 -6.90 -10.17 6.18
N PRO A 52 -8.18 -10.12 5.78
CA PRO A 52 -9.18 -11.01 6.38
C PRO A 52 -9.14 -12.46 5.87
N ARG A 53 -8.33 -12.78 4.85
CA ARG A 53 -8.27 -14.11 4.24
C ARG A 53 -7.41 -15.07 5.04
N LYS A 54 -8.00 -16.11 5.60
CA LYS A 54 -7.30 -17.13 6.41
C LYS A 54 -6.16 -17.84 5.65
N THR A 55 -6.27 -17.94 4.33
CA THR A 55 -5.26 -18.58 3.47
C THR A 55 -4.04 -17.70 3.19
N SER A 56 -4.10 -16.42 3.55
CA SER A 56 -2.99 -15.50 3.39
C SER A 56 -2.02 -15.63 4.58
N GLU A 57 -0.74 -15.82 4.30
CA GLU A 57 0.30 -15.84 5.34
C GLU A 57 0.44 -14.50 6.06
N SER A 58 -0.03 -13.41 5.46
CA SER A 58 -0.05 -12.08 6.07
C SER A 58 -1.17 -11.89 7.09
N SER A 59 -2.16 -12.80 7.14
CA SER A 59 -3.30 -12.69 8.05
C SER A 59 -2.92 -13.15 9.46
N ALA A 60 -3.00 -12.25 10.45
CA ALA A 60 -2.84 -12.60 11.86
C ALA A 60 -4.16 -13.13 12.47
N PHE A 61 -5.27 -12.56 12.02
CA PHE A 61 -6.64 -12.98 12.37
C PHE A 61 -7.62 -12.53 11.28
N THR A 62 -8.75 -13.21 11.20
CA THR A 62 -9.79 -12.95 10.22
C THR A 62 -10.96 -12.16 10.82
N HIS A 63 -11.88 -11.67 10.00
CA HIS A 63 -13.14 -11.07 10.45
C HIS A 63 -13.98 -12.06 11.31
N ILE A 64 -13.88 -13.38 11.07
CA ILE A 64 -14.54 -14.41 11.87
C ILE A 64 -13.95 -14.46 13.29
N ASP A 65 -12.62 -14.31 13.41
CA ASP A 65 -11.96 -14.27 14.72
C ASP A 65 -12.32 -12.99 15.48
N VAL A 66 -12.41 -11.84 14.77
CA VAL A 66 -12.89 -10.58 15.31
C VAL A 66 -14.33 -10.69 15.79
N LYS A 67 -15.23 -11.34 15.01
CA LYS A 67 -16.60 -11.58 15.43
C LYS A 67 -16.67 -12.36 16.74
N LYS A 68 -15.87 -13.42 16.89
CA LYS A 68 -15.81 -14.20 18.14
C LYS A 68 -15.27 -13.38 19.31
N TYR A 69 -14.32 -12.49 19.06
CA TYR A 69 -13.82 -11.58 20.08
C TYR A 69 -14.92 -10.63 20.57
N LEU A 70 -15.67 -10.01 19.67
CA LEU A 70 -16.81 -9.15 20.03
C LEU A 70 -17.94 -9.94 20.72
N ASP A 71 -18.24 -11.17 20.27
CA ASP A 71 -19.27 -12.01 20.86
C ASP A 71 -18.97 -12.43 22.31
N TYR A 72 -17.69 -12.71 22.60
CA TYR A 72 -17.33 -13.48 23.79
C TYR A 72 -16.38 -12.79 24.76
N VAL A 73 -15.67 -11.73 24.30
CA VAL A 73 -14.66 -11.01 25.10
C VAL A 73 -15.09 -9.58 25.36
N ASN A 74 -15.05 -8.72 24.33
CA ASN A 74 -15.35 -7.28 24.49
C ASN A 74 -16.09 -6.74 23.26
N ASP A 75 -17.38 -6.53 23.40
CA ASP A 75 -18.25 -6.01 22.33
C ASP A 75 -18.16 -4.47 22.14
N LYS A 76 -17.48 -3.77 23.03
CA LYS A 76 -17.24 -2.32 22.92
C LYS A 76 -15.97 -1.97 22.13
N THR A 77 -15.16 -2.97 21.77
CA THR A 77 -13.98 -2.77 20.94
C THR A 77 -14.37 -2.26 19.56
N ILE A 78 -13.73 -1.19 19.09
CA ILE A 78 -13.97 -0.62 17.77
C ILE A 78 -13.25 -1.44 16.70
N VAL A 79 -13.94 -1.70 15.60
CA VAL A 79 -13.39 -2.47 14.48
C VAL A 79 -13.20 -1.56 13.27
N VAL A 80 -11.95 -1.43 12.84
CA VAL A 80 -11.57 -0.72 11.61
C VAL A 80 -11.11 -1.73 10.57
N HIS A 81 -11.56 -1.59 9.32
CA HIS A 81 -11.13 -2.42 8.20
C HIS A 81 -10.39 -1.58 7.17
N ARG A 82 -9.08 -1.83 7.00
CA ARG A 82 -8.28 -1.22 5.95
C ARG A 82 -8.31 -2.08 4.70
N ILE A 83 -8.80 -1.51 3.59
CA ILE A 83 -8.91 -2.18 2.28
C ILE A 83 -7.85 -1.62 1.33
N ASN A 84 -7.01 -2.50 0.79
CA ASN A 84 -5.91 -2.15 -0.12
C ASN A 84 -5.77 -3.11 -1.30
N GLU A 85 -6.80 -3.89 -1.59
CA GLU A 85 -6.79 -4.92 -2.62
C GLU A 85 -8.14 -4.96 -3.35
N CYS A 86 -8.15 -5.42 -4.61
CA CYS A 86 -9.38 -5.62 -5.38
C CYS A 86 -9.20 -6.66 -6.50
N ASP A 87 -10.32 -7.12 -7.04
CA ASP A 87 -10.35 -8.06 -8.17
C ASP A 87 -9.72 -7.47 -9.44
N GLU A 88 -9.93 -6.18 -9.69
CA GLU A 88 -9.44 -5.46 -10.86
C GLU A 88 -7.91 -5.50 -10.95
N ARG A 89 -7.22 -5.35 -9.81
CA ARG A 89 -5.76 -5.47 -9.73
C ARG A 89 -5.28 -6.90 -9.89
N LYS A 90 -5.98 -7.84 -9.29
CA LYS A 90 -5.57 -9.26 -9.24
C LYS A 90 -6.01 -10.06 -10.46
N ASN A 91 -6.92 -9.50 -11.27
CA ASN A 91 -7.63 -10.24 -12.32
C ASN A 91 -8.33 -11.49 -11.74
N THR A 92 -9.10 -11.29 -10.67
CA THR A 92 -9.88 -12.31 -9.96
C THR A 92 -11.35 -11.90 -9.95
N ASN A 93 -12.23 -12.74 -9.42
CA ASN A 93 -13.68 -12.51 -9.34
C ASN A 93 -14.29 -12.83 -7.97
N TYR A 94 -13.47 -12.96 -6.95
CA TYR A 94 -13.89 -13.38 -5.61
C TYR A 94 -13.35 -12.49 -4.48
N VAL A 95 -12.29 -11.72 -4.75
CA VAL A 95 -11.62 -10.90 -3.72
C VAL A 95 -12.55 -9.82 -3.20
N ASN A 96 -13.23 -9.08 -4.10
CA ASN A 96 -14.14 -8.02 -3.71
C ASN A 96 -15.30 -8.56 -2.85
N LYS A 97 -15.94 -9.66 -3.26
CA LYS A 97 -17.02 -10.28 -2.49
C LYS A 97 -16.57 -10.70 -1.10
N TYR A 98 -15.37 -11.28 -0.99
CA TYR A 98 -14.82 -11.70 0.28
C TYR A 98 -14.52 -10.51 1.21
N ILE A 99 -13.94 -9.45 0.67
CA ILE A 99 -13.64 -8.22 1.42
C ILE A 99 -14.93 -7.53 1.88
N ILE A 100 -15.96 -7.47 1.03
CA ILE A 100 -17.28 -6.91 1.40
C ILE A 100 -17.91 -7.71 2.54
N GLU A 101 -17.86 -9.05 2.48
CA GLU A 101 -18.36 -9.89 3.57
C GLU A 101 -17.58 -9.64 4.87
N ALA A 102 -16.26 -9.59 4.79
CA ALA A 102 -15.41 -9.28 5.94
C ALA A 102 -15.66 -7.87 6.51
N ASN A 103 -16.06 -6.92 5.66
CA ASN A 103 -16.33 -5.55 6.05
C ASN A 103 -17.61 -5.36 6.88
N LYS A 104 -18.54 -6.30 6.83
CA LYS A 104 -19.81 -6.22 7.57
C LYS A 104 -19.65 -6.09 9.09
N ILE A 105 -18.50 -6.48 9.63
CA ILE A 105 -18.21 -6.36 11.07
C ILE A 105 -17.48 -5.06 11.43
N ALA A 106 -17.08 -4.28 10.44
CA ALA A 106 -16.32 -3.05 10.66
C ALA A 106 -17.24 -1.87 11.02
N ASP A 107 -16.83 -1.10 12.00
CA ASP A 107 -17.46 0.18 12.37
C ASP A 107 -16.99 1.29 11.44
N GLN A 108 -15.75 1.19 10.96
CA GLN A 108 -15.11 2.15 10.08
C GLN A 108 -14.32 1.44 9.00
N THR A 109 -14.40 1.93 7.76
CA THR A 109 -13.62 1.43 6.62
C THR A 109 -12.60 2.47 6.18
N ILE A 110 -11.37 2.02 5.87
CA ILE A 110 -10.31 2.87 5.34
C ILE A 110 -9.85 2.32 4.01
N PHE A 111 -9.90 3.17 2.99
CA PHE A 111 -9.37 2.87 1.65
C PHE A 111 -8.03 3.56 1.43
N VAL A 112 -7.20 2.97 0.57
CA VAL A 112 -5.89 3.53 0.21
C VAL A 112 -5.95 4.49 -0.98
N SER A 113 -7.13 4.70 -1.57
CA SER A 113 -7.40 5.66 -2.64
C SER A 113 -8.91 5.89 -2.81
N GLU A 114 -9.30 7.03 -3.35
CA GLU A 114 -10.69 7.33 -3.74
C GLU A 114 -11.14 6.39 -4.88
N TRP A 115 -10.22 6.02 -5.79
CA TRP A 115 -10.50 5.03 -6.81
C TRP A 115 -10.95 3.69 -6.20
N LEU A 116 -10.20 3.16 -5.23
CA LEU A 116 -10.55 1.89 -4.58
C LEU A 116 -11.86 2.00 -3.79
N LYS A 117 -12.07 3.11 -3.08
CA LYS A 117 -13.32 3.43 -2.38
C LYS A 117 -14.50 3.39 -3.36
N SER A 118 -14.38 4.01 -4.54
CA SER A 118 -15.43 4.06 -5.54
C SER A 118 -15.86 2.66 -6.03
N ILE A 119 -14.92 1.72 -6.13
CA ILE A 119 -15.23 0.31 -6.50
C ILE A 119 -16.10 -0.34 -5.42
N TYR A 120 -15.69 -0.24 -4.17
CA TYR A 120 -16.35 -0.93 -3.08
C TYR A 120 -17.68 -0.30 -2.66
N VAL A 121 -17.79 1.03 -2.71
CA VAL A 121 -19.06 1.73 -2.46
C VAL A 121 -20.09 1.33 -3.52
N LYS A 122 -19.72 1.28 -4.81
CA LYS A 122 -20.61 0.78 -5.89
C LYS A 122 -21.04 -0.68 -5.68
N GLN A 123 -20.26 -1.47 -4.97
CA GLN A 123 -20.55 -2.88 -4.68
C GLN A 123 -21.22 -3.09 -3.31
N GLY A 124 -21.57 -2.03 -2.58
CA GLY A 124 -22.42 -2.07 -1.39
C GLY A 124 -21.73 -1.86 -0.04
N ILE A 125 -20.47 -1.44 0.01
CA ILE A 125 -19.89 -0.94 1.26
C ILE A 125 -20.52 0.42 1.60
N ASN A 126 -20.91 0.60 2.87
CA ASN A 126 -21.58 1.80 3.34
C ASN A 126 -20.71 3.06 3.16
N GLU A 127 -21.27 4.08 2.51
CA GLU A 127 -20.57 5.33 2.23
C GLU A 127 -20.36 6.22 3.48
N LYS A 128 -21.19 6.08 4.49
CA LYS A 128 -21.19 6.99 5.67
C LYS A 128 -20.00 6.75 6.61
N ASN A 129 -19.52 5.51 6.73
CA ASN A 129 -18.49 5.12 7.68
C ASN A 129 -17.23 4.70 6.93
N ASN A 130 -16.71 5.58 6.07
CA ASN A 130 -15.46 5.31 5.38
C ASN A 130 -14.62 6.57 5.16
N ASN A 131 -13.31 6.38 5.13
CA ASN A 131 -12.31 7.41 4.86
C ASN A 131 -11.29 6.90 3.84
N VAL A 132 -10.57 7.82 3.23
CA VAL A 132 -9.36 7.51 2.47
C VAL A 132 -8.16 8.01 3.26
N ILE A 133 -7.22 7.11 3.53
CA ILE A 133 -5.89 7.46 4.05
C ILE A 133 -4.87 6.94 3.06
N LEU A 134 -4.22 7.88 2.36
CA LEU A 134 -3.25 7.56 1.34
C LEU A 134 -1.99 6.95 1.96
N ALA A 135 -1.43 5.94 1.30
CA ALA A 135 -0.19 5.28 1.71
C ALA A 135 1.01 6.24 1.68
N GLY A 136 2.08 5.85 2.35
CA GLY A 136 3.33 6.59 2.37
C GLY A 136 4.53 5.67 2.51
N SER A 137 5.71 6.15 2.11
CA SER A 137 6.97 5.44 2.31
C SER A 137 7.78 6.01 3.48
N ASN A 138 8.64 5.16 4.05
CA ASN A 138 9.49 5.54 5.19
C ASN A 138 10.61 6.49 4.74
N ARG A 139 10.64 7.72 5.27
CA ARG A 139 11.64 8.75 4.97
C ARG A 139 13.03 8.47 5.48
N ASP A 140 13.21 7.61 6.49
CA ASP A 140 14.53 7.20 6.94
C ASP A 140 15.26 6.37 5.89
N ILE A 141 14.49 5.66 5.03
CA ILE A 141 15.01 4.82 3.96
C ILE A 141 14.92 5.56 2.62
N PHE A 142 13.72 6.02 2.24
CA PHE A 142 13.45 6.67 0.96
C PHE A 142 13.39 8.18 1.15
N ASN A 143 14.46 8.86 0.78
CA ASN A 143 14.60 10.30 0.87
C ASN A 143 15.49 10.83 -0.25
N SER A 144 15.41 12.12 -0.52
CA SER A 144 16.15 12.78 -1.59
C SER A 144 17.60 13.16 -1.22
N ASN A 145 18.11 12.73 -0.06
CA ASN A 145 19.49 12.99 0.32
C ASN A 145 20.46 12.38 -0.69
N ASN A 146 21.39 13.18 -1.20
CA ASN A 146 22.36 12.81 -2.23
C ASN A 146 21.73 12.45 -3.60
N PHE A 147 20.47 12.78 -3.84
CA PHE A 147 19.88 12.68 -5.17
C PHE A 147 20.45 13.79 -6.07
N ILE A 148 20.83 13.43 -7.30
CA ILE A 148 21.39 14.36 -8.28
C ILE A 148 20.41 14.46 -9.47
N PRO A 149 19.78 15.64 -9.68
CA PRO A 149 18.94 15.88 -10.84
C PRO A 149 19.66 15.67 -12.17
N TRP A 150 18.90 15.29 -13.19
CA TRP A 150 19.41 15.14 -14.54
C TRP A 150 19.81 16.49 -15.16
N THR A 151 20.89 16.47 -15.94
CA THR A 151 21.34 17.57 -16.78
C THR A 151 21.49 17.09 -18.22
N SER A 152 21.24 17.98 -19.21
CA SER A 152 21.13 17.63 -20.63
C SER A 152 22.45 17.17 -21.30
N ASP A 153 23.56 17.27 -20.61
CA ASP A 153 24.89 16.78 -21.02
C ASP A 153 25.09 15.29 -20.76
N LYS A 154 24.12 14.62 -20.11
CA LYS A 154 24.18 13.20 -19.73
C LYS A 154 22.95 12.43 -20.24
N LYS A 155 23.10 11.10 -20.38
CA LYS A 155 21.95 10.23 -20.63
C LYS A 155 20.93 10.36 -19.51
N LEU A 156 19.65 10.45 -19.86
CA LEU A 156 18.55 10.37 -18.91
C LEU A 156 18.39 8.92 -18.46
N ARG A 157 18.63 8.62 -17.18
CA ARG A 157 18.40 7.30 -16.59
C ARG A 157 16.99 7.22 -16.05
N ILE A 158 16.20 6.32 -16.64
CA ILE A 158 14.82 6.02 -16.24
C ILE A 158 14.85 4.73 -15.41
N VAL A 159 14.09 4.66 -14.32
CA VAL A 159 14.02 3.47 -13.47
C VAL A 159 12.60 3.09 -13.14
N THR A 160 12.38 1.79 -12.95
CA THR A 160 11.20 1.24 -12.27
C THR A 160 11.59 0.09 -11.38
N HIS A 161 10.75 -0.24 -10.38
CA HIS A 161 10.98 -1.40 -9.55
C HIS A 161 9.69 -2.11 -9.14
N HIS A 162 9.70 -3.45 -9.16
CA HIS A 162 8.57 -4.26 -8.76
C HIS A 162 9.00 -5.58 -8.12
N TRP A 163 8.40 -5.91 -6.97
CA TRP A 163 8.53 -7.24 -6.40
C TRP A 163 7.75 -8.29 -7.18
N GLY A 164 6.52 -7.96 -7.59
CA GLY A 164 5.66 -8.87 -8.34
C GLY A 164 5.97 -8.86 -9.84
N ALA A 165 6.01 -10.05 -10.45
CA ALA A 165 6.31 -10.26 -11.87
C ALA A 165 5.04 -10.48 -12.73
N ASN A 166 3.86 -10.03 -12.30
CA ASN A 166 2.66 -10.14 -13.13
C ASN A 166 2.63 -9.04 -14.20
N TRP A 167 2.01 -9.35 -15.34
CA TRP A 167 2.01 -8.46 -16.51
C TRP A 167 1.39 -7.08 -16.24
N ASN A 168 0.36 -7.01 -15.37
CA ASN A 168 -0.31 -5.77 -14.97
C ASN A 168 0.63 -4.78 -14.23
N LYS A 169 1.85 -5.17 -13.90
CA LYS A 169 2.86 -4.25 -13.35
C LYS A 169 3.43 -3.28 -14.40
N GLY A 170 2.96 -3.35 -15.63
CA GLY A 170 3.31 -2.41 -16.69
C GLY A 170 4.28 -2.95 -17.72
N PHE A 171 4.39 -4.28 -17.87
CA PHE A 171 5.36 -4.88 -18.79
C PHE A 171 5.11 -4.50 -20.26
N ASP A 172 3.89 -4.12 -20.67
CA ASP A 172 3.65 -3.56 -22.01
C ASP A 172 4.43 -2.24 -22.22
N VAL A 173 4.51 -1.41 -21.18
CA VAL A 173 5.27 -0.15 -21.20
C VAL A 173 6.76 -0.42 -21.16
N TYR A 174 7.19 -1.30 -20.29
CA TYR A 174 8.62 -1.58 -20.09
C TYR A 174 9.24 -2.26 -21.33
N ASP A 175 8.50 -3.16 -21.99
CA ASP A 175 8.91 -3.74 -23.28
C ASP A 175 9.00 -2.66 -24.38
N LYS A 176 8.01 -1.75 -24.43
CA LYS A 176 8.05 -0.63 -25.38
C LYS A 176 9.23 0.30 -25.12
N LEU A 177 9.52 0.62 -23.86
CA LEU A 177 10.66 1.45 -23.48
C LEU A 177 11.99 0.74 -23.81
N ASP A 178 12.08 -0.56 -23.56
CA ASP A 178 13.24 -1.39 -23.90
C ASP A 178 13.55 -1.33 -25.42
N LYS A 179 12.54 -1.48 -26.26
CA LYS A 179 12.67 -1.34 -27.71
C LYS A 179 13.06 0.08 -28.12
N LEU A 180 12.47 1.09 -27.47
CA LEU A 180 12.76 2.50 -27.75
C LEU A 180 14.24 2.83 -27.53
N ILE A 181 14.83 2.40 -26.42
CA ILE A 181 16.24 2.70 -26.11
C ILE A 181 17.23 1.97 -27.03
N GLY A 182 16.79 0.98 -27.79
CA GLY A 182 17.58 0.35 -28.84
C GLY A 182 17.65 1.11 -30.17
N LEU A 183 16.77 2.12 -30.38
CA LEU A 183 16.73 2.91 -31.60
C LEU A 183 17.86 3.96 -31.64
N ASP A 184 18.42 4.20 -32.85
CA ASP A 184 19.52 5.15 -33.06
C ASP A 184 19.23 6.56 -32.49
N ASP A 185 18.00 7.02 -32.60
CA ASP A 185 17.58 8.33 -32.08
C ASP A 185 17.56 8.43 -30.55
N TRP A 186 17.53 7.29 -29.83
CA TRP A 186 17.33 7.24 -28.38
C TRP A 186 18.45 6.57 -27.61
N LYS A 187 19.22 5.65 -28.21
CA LYS A 187 20.25 4.83 -27.55
C LYS A 187 21.32 5.65 -26.82
N ASP A 188 21.60 6.87 -27.31
CA ASP A 188 22.58 7.75 -26.70
C ASP A 188 21.96 8.82 -25.79
N LYS A 189 20.63 8.93 -25.73
CA LYS A 189 19.89 9.92 -24.92
C LYS A 189 19.33 9.35 -23.63
N ILE A 190 18.89 8.09 -23.62
CA ILE A 190 18.24 7.47 -22.47
C ILE A 190 18.80 6.10 -22.14
N GLU A 191 18.67 5.72 -20.88
CA GLU A 191 18.99 4.41 -20.33
C GLU A 191 17.80 3.97 -19.47
N PHE A 192 17.45 2.68 -19.48
CA PHE A 192 16.38 2.14 -18.66
C PHE A 192 16.90 1.05 -17.71
N ASN A 193 16.59 1.20 -16.43
CA ASN A 193 16.95 0.30 -15.34
C ASN A 193 15.69 -0.32 -14.74
N TYR A 194 15.54 -1.64 -14.83
CA TYR A 194 14.46 -2.38 -14.20
C TYR A 194 14.97 -3.12 -12.97
N ILE A 195 14.41 -2.86 -11.79
CA ILE A 195 14.76 -3.53 -10.54
C ILE A 195 13.62 -4.46 -10.15
N GLY A 196 13.86 -5.78 -10.08
CA GLY A 196 12.83 -6.71 -9.62
C GLY A 196 12.73 -8.01 -10.39
N ASN A 197 11.62 -8.73 -10.15
CA ASN A 197 11.35 -10.00 -10.80
C ASN A 197 10.72 -9.80 -12.18
N LEU A 198 11.08 -10.65 -13.13
CA LEU A 198 10.53 -10.66 -14.49
C LEU A 198 9.45 -11.73 -14.66
N PRO A 199 8.45 -11.51 -15.54
CA PRO A 199 7.53 -12.56 -15.97
C PRO A 199 8.27 -13.76 -16.59
N LYS A 200 7.66 -14.93 -16.48
CA LYS A 200 8.23 -16.14 -17.12
C LYS A 200 8.46 -15.89 -18.62
N LYS A 201 9.65 -16.24 -19.11
CA LYS A 201 10.08 -16.11 -20.52
C LYS A 201 10.24 -14.66 -21.03
N PHE A 202 10.02 -13.64 -20.18
CA PHE A 202 10.31 -12.26 -20.56
C PHE A 202 11.78 -11.93 -20.29
N LYS A 203 12.41 -11.19 -21.22
CA LYS A 203 13.77 -10.64 -21.08
C LYS A 203 13.82 -9.30 -21.78
N PHE A 204 14.54 -8.37 -21.20
CA PHE A 204 14.92 -7.13 -21.86
C PHE A 204 16.05 -7.38 -22.85
N GLU A 205 16.07 -6.62 -23.95
CA GLU A 205 17.10 -6.66 -24.98
C GLU A 205 18.14 -5.54 -24.79
N ASN A 206 17.70 -4.37 -24.31
CA ASN A 206 18.49 -3.16 -24.21
C ASN A 206 18.55 -2.59 -22.78
N ALA A 207 17.56 -2.84 -21.96
CA ALA A 207 17.47 -2.33 -20.60
C ALA A 207 18.34 -3.14 -19.61
N ASN A 208 18.82 -2.46 -18.58
CA ASN A 208 19.54 -3.09 -17.48
C ASN A 208 18.56 -3.76 -16.52
N HIS A 209 18.69 -5.07 -16.34
CA HIS A 209 17.91 -5.80 -15.33
C HIS A 209 18.72 -5.99 -14.05
N ILE A 210 18.19 -5.51 -12.94
CA ILE A 210 18.75 -5.62 -11.60
C ILE A 210 17.86 -6.55 -10.78
N ALA A 211 18.44 -7.49 -10.06
CA ALA A 211 17.72 -8.39 -9.16
C ALA A 211 16.92 -7.59 -8.10
N PRO A 212 15.86 -8.18 -7.50
CA PRO A 212 15.07 -7.50 -6.48
C PRO A 212 15.92 -6.97 -5.30
N LEU A 213 15.76 -5.69 -4.99
CA LEU A 213 16.42 -5.00 -3.88
C LEU A 213 15.38 -4.56 -2.85
N SER A 214 15.83 -4.20 -1.64
CA SER A 214 14.99 -3.67 -0.57
C SER A 214 15.73 -2.67 0.31
N GLY A 215 14.99 -1.88 1.09
CA GLY A 215 15.54 -0.96 2.07
C GLY A 215 16.50 0.07 1.46
N ASN A 216 17.60 0.35 2.17
CA ASN A 216 18.59 1.34 1.76
C ASN A 216 19.28 1.02 0.42
N GLU A 217 19.49 -0.26 0.12
CA GLU A 217 20.07 -0.67 -1.17
C GLU A 217 19.17 -0.29 -2.34
N LEU A 218 17.87 -0.56 -2.22
CA LEU A 218 16.86 -0.14 -3.20
C LEU A 218 16.83 1.39 -3.32
N ALA A 219 16.74 2.11 -2.21
CA ALA A 219 16.69 3.58 -2.20
C ALA A 219 17.92 4.20 -2.86
N ASN A 220 19.12 3.67 -2.57
CA ASN A 220 20.37 4.16 -3.17
C ASN A 220 20.41 3.87 -4.67
N THR A 221 19.94 2.70 -5.11
CA THR A 221 19.89 2.35 -6.53
C THR A 221 18.85 3.24 -7.27
N ILE A 222 17.68 3.51 -6.67
CA ILE A 222 16.70 4.44 -7.24
C ILE A 222 17.33 5.82 -7.43
N LYS A 223 18.02 6.37 -6.43
CA LYS A 223 18.65 7.71 -6.48
C LYS A 223 19.79 7.85 -7.49
N GLN A 224 20.31 6.75 -8.03
CA GLN A 224 21.25 6.80 -9.15
C GLN A 224 20.59 7.12 -10.49
N ASN A 225 19.26 7.17 -10.55
CA ASN A 225 18.46 7.47 -11.72
C ASN A 225 17.86 8.88 -11.62
N HIS A 226 17.15 9.31 -12.66
CA HIS A 226 16.70 10.69 -12.79
C HIS A 226 15.18 10.83 -12.91
N LEU A 227 14.53 9.78 -13.42
CA LEU A 227 13.10 9.75 -13.70
C LEU A 227 12.56 8.36 -13.36
N TYR A 228 11.43 8.32 -12.70
CA TYR A 228 10.74 7.07 -12.42
C TYR A 228 9.63 6.83 -13.43
N ILE A 229 9.41 5.58 -13.85
CA ILE A 229 8.28 5.21 -14.70
C ILE A 229 7.44 4.11 -14.05
N THR A 230 6.13 4.27 -14.05
CA THR A 230 5.19 3.20 -13.70
C THR A 230 4.16 3.01 -14.79
N GLY A 231 4.04 1.77 -15.28
CA GLY A 231 3.00 1.32 -16.19
C GLY A 231 1.94 0.44 -15.50
N SER A 232 1.94 0.39 -14.15
CA SER A 232 1.04 -0.46 -13.39
C SER A 232 -0.43 -0.15 -13.66
N LEU A 233 -1.23 -1.19 -13.92
CA LEU A 233 -2.67 -1.10 -14.17
C LEU A 233 -3.47 -1.49 -12.94
N ASN A 234 -4.58 -0.76 -12.70
CA ASN A 234 -5.50 -0.99 -11.59
C ASN A 234 -4.80 -1.08 -10.21
N GLU A 235 -3.74 -0.30 -10.02
CA GLU A 235 -2.98 -0.30 -8.77
C GLU A 235 -3.72 0.53 -7.71
N PRO A 236 -4.13 -0.03 -6.56
CA PRO A 236 -4.87 0.73 -5.53
C PRO A 236 -4.07 1.88 -4.91
N SER A 237 -2.75 1.71 -4.71
CA SER A 237 -1.86 2.75 -4.19
C SER A 237 -0.47 2.70 -4.84
N GLY A 238 0.22 1.56 -4.75
CA GLY A 238 1.53 1.35 -5.36
C GLY A 238 2.70 1.96 -4.60
N ASN A 239 3.26 1.24 -3.62
CA ASN A 239 4.41 1.74 -2.86
C ASN A 239 5.61 2.10 -3.73
N HIS A 240 5.81 1.40 -4.85
CA HIS A 240 6.95 1.56 -5.73
C HIS A 240 7.14 3.01 -6.25
N HIS A 241 6.08 3.65 -6.73
CA HIS A 241 6.20 5.05 -7.17
C HIS A 241 6.27 6.04 -6.00
N ILE A 242 5.66 5.72 -4.85
CA ILE A 242 5.78 6.55 -3.64
C ILE A 242 7.23 6.53 -3.12
N GLU A 243 7.88 5.37 -3.11
CA GLU A 243 9.27 5.18 -2.70
C GLU A 243 10.22 5.97 -3.61
N ALA A 244 10.01 5.90 -4.93
CA ALA A 244 10.79 6.65 -5.90
C ALA A 244 10.58 8.18 -5.78
N ALA A 245 9.35 8.62 -5.59
CA ALA A 245 9.04 10.03 -5.38
C ALA A 245 9.69 10.59 -4.11
N GLN A 246 9.68 9.84 -3.01
CA GLN A 246 10.38 10.22 -1.78
C GLN A 246 11.91 10.30 -2.01
N CYS A 247 12.45 9.51 -2.92
CA CYS A 247 13.86 9.63 -3.36
C CYS A 247 14.14 10.85 -4.24
N GLY A 248 13.12 11.66 -4.58
CA GLY A 248 13.26 12.89 -5.35
C GLY A 248 13.06 12.73 -6.86
N LEU A 249 12.66 11.54 -7.35
CA LEU A 249 12.45 11.29 -8.78
C LEU A 249 11.04 11.71 -9.21
N PRO A 250 10.88 12.58 -10.21
CA PRO A 250 9.61 12.80 -10.89
C PRO A 250 9.08 11.51 -11.52
N ILE A 251 7.76 11.40 -11.72
CA ILE A 251 7.13 10.13 -12.09
C ILE A 251 6.44 10.25 -13.45
N LEU A 252 6.78 9.36 -14.39
CA LEU A 252 5.92 9.07 -15.53
C LEU A 252 4.89 8.01 -15.10
N TYR A 253 3.60 8.30 -15.26
CA TYR A 253 2.54 7.41 -14.77
C TYR A 253 1.38 7.27 -15.75
N ILE A 254 0.79 6.07 -15.78
CA ILE A 254 -0.50 5.82 -16.43
C ILE A 254 -1.60 6.11 -15.40
N ASP A 255 -2.66 6.81 -15.83
CA ASP A 255 -3.84 7.09 -15.01
C ASP A 255 -4.70 5.81 -14.92
N SER A 256 -4.28 4.89 -14.06
CA SER A 256 -4.94 3.61 -13.84
C SER A 256 -4.94 3.23 -12.36
N GLY A 257 -6.10 2.96 -11.82
CA GLY A 257 -6.25 2.74 -10.39
C GLY A 257 -6.16 4.05 -9.59
N GLY A 258 -5.61 3.97 -8.39
CA GLY A 258 -5.35 5.12 -7.52
C GLY A 258 -4.03 5.84 -7.82
N VAL A 259 -3.26 5.42 -8.84
CA VAL A 259 -1.91 5.96 -9.14
C VAL A 259 -1.93 7.47 -9.31
N LYS A 260 -2.94 8.02 -9.98
CA LYS A 260 -3.11 9.46 -10.18
C LYS A 260 -3.10 10.23 -8.84
N GLU A 261 -3.74 9.71 -7.81
CA GLU A 261 -3.87 10.37 -6.50
C GLU A 261 -2.51 10.59 -5.81
N TYR A 262 -1.49 9.83 -6.20
CA TYR A 262 -0.13 9.91 -5.69
C TYR A 262 0.84 10.64 -6.61
N CYS A 263 0.52 10.77 -7.91
CA CYS A 263 1.46 11.22 -8.94
C CYS A 263 1.08 12.58 -9.55
N GLU A 264 -0.19 13.00 -9.46
CA GLU A 264 -0.66 14.27 -10.01
C GLU A 264 0.06 15.45 -9.33
N GLY A 265 0.63 16.35 -10.13
CA GLY A 265 1.47 17.46 -9.66
C GLY A 265 2.96 17.09 -9.44
N PHE A 266 3.30 15.80 -9.41
CA PHE A 266 4.65 15.29 -9.16
C PHE A 266 5.25 14.51 -10.32
N GLY A 267 4.61 14.57 -11.48
CA GLY A 267 5.06 13.85 -12.66
C GLY A 267 4.24 14.16 -13.90
N ILE A 268 4.40 13.33 -14.91
CA ILE A 268 3.75 13.46 -16.21
C ILE A 268 2.87 12.24 -16.44
N LYS A 269 1.58 12.49 -16.65
CA LYS A 269 0.66 11.46 -17.11
C LYS A 269 0.97 11.11 -18.57
N TYR A 270 0.98 9.82 -18.88
CA TYR A 270 1.17 9.33 -20.23
C TYR A 270 0.27 8.11 -20.53
N ASP A 271 0.14 7.81 -21.80
CA ASP A 271 -0.41 6.57 -22.34
C ASP A 271 0.68 5.79 -23.08
N VAL A 272 0.45 4.51 -23.31
CA VAL A 272 1.43 3.67 -24.06
C VAL A 272 1.74 4.28 -25.44
N SER A 273 0.78 4.95 -26.07
CA SER A 273 0.96 5.58 -27.41
C SER A 273 1.88 6.79 -27.41
N ASN A 274 1.86 7.63 -26.34
CA ASN A 274 2.60 8.88 -26.27
C ASN A 274 3.82 8.86 -25.32
N LEU A 275 4.35 7.68 -25.00
CA LEU A 275 5.49 7.52 -24.10
C LEU A 275 6.71 8.37 -24.51
N GLN A 276 7.04 8.43 -25.80
CA GLN A 276 8.17 9.21 -26.33
C GLN A 276 7.97 10.71 -26.11
N GLU A 277 6.74 11.19 -26.31
CA GLU A 277 6.38 12.58 -26.09
C GLU A 277 6.51 12.94 -24.60
N ALA A 278 6.01 12.09 -23.70
CA ALA A 278 6.10 12.32 -22.27
C ALA A 278 7.56 12.39 -21.79
N ILE A 279 8.44 11.52 -22.30
CA ILE A 279 9.88 11.58 -22.01
C ILE A 279 10.47 12.90 -22.54
N SER A 280 10.11 13.32 -23.76
CA SER A 280 10.59 14.56 -24.36
C SER A 280 10.13 15.81 -23.59
N ILE A 281 8.88 15.82 -23.10
CA ILE A 281 8.36 16.89 -22.22
C ILE A 281 9.20 16.96 -20.94
N PHE A 282 9.46 15.81 -20.29
CA PHE A 282 10.31 15.80 -19.11
C PHE A 282 11.70 16.33 -19.39
N MET A 283 12.35 15.90 -20.46
CA MET A 283 13.70 16.38 -20.82
C MET A 283 13.75 17.88 -21.05
N LYS A 284 12.68 18.48 -21.58
CA LYS A 284 12.58 19.94 -21.82
C LYS A 284 12.38 20.70 -20.50
N ASP A 285 11.52 20.23 -19.62
CA ASP A 285 11.04 20.98 -18.46
C ASP A 285 11.46 20.33 -17.12
N SER A 286 12.52 19.50 -17.09
CA SER A 286 12.93 18.68 -15.94
C SER A 286 13.10 19.46 -14.63
N LYS A 287 13.61 20.72 -14.70
CA LYS A 287 13.79 21.57 -13.52
C LYS A 287 12.47 21.82 -12.77
N LEU A 288 11.37 22.06 -13.50
CA LEU A 288 10.05 22.26 -12.91
C LEU A 288 9.60 21.03 -12.12
N TYR A 289 9.77 19.85 -12.70
CA TYR A 289 9.36 18.61 -12.04
C TYR A 289 10.19 18.33 -10.79
N TYR A 290 11.51 18.57 -10.82
CA TYR A 290 12.35 18.43 -9.61
C TYR A 290 11.99 19.43 -8.51
N GLU A 291 11.61 20.64 -8.83
CA GLU A 291 11.11 21.60 -7.84
C GLU A 291 9.81 21.11 -7.17
N ASN A 292 8.89 20.56 -7.95
CA ASN A 292 7.64 19.99 -7.40
C ASN A 292 7.91 18.85 -6.44
N MET A 293 8.92 17.99 -6.72
CA MET A 293 9.26 16.85 -5.85
C MET A 293 9.68 17.25 -4.44
N LYS A 294 10.19 18.46 -4.23
CA LYS A 294 10.56 18.97 -2.89
C LYS A 294 9.37 18.97 -1.91
N ASN A 295 8.15 19.05 -2.44
CA ASN A 295 6.92 19.11 -1.67
C ASN A 295 6.14 17.80 -1.69
N TYR A 296 6.76 16.65 -2.07
CA TYR A 296 6.05 15.37 -2.13
C TYR A 296 5.59 14.92 -0.74
N PRO A 297 4.26 14.76 -0.52
CA PRO A 297 3.72 14.71 0.84
C PRO A 297 3.57 13.29 1.42
N PHE A 298 3.69 12.23 0.60
CA PHE A 298 3.25 10.87 0.98
C PHE A 298 4.32 10.09 1.76
N SER A 299 4.53 10.48 3.02
CA SER A 299 5.41 9.76 3.94
C SER A 299 4.64 8.79 4.85
N SER A 300 5.35 7.79 5.40
CA SER A 300 4.78 6.86 6.37
C SER A 300 4.38 7.55 7.67
N GLU A 301 5.12 8.57 8.12
CA GLU A 301 4.79 9.32 9.33
C GLU A 301 3.44 10.04 9.18
N ARG A 302 3.23 10.74 8.04
CA ARG A 302 1.94 11.38 7.74
C ARG A 302 0.82 10.35 7.75
N MET A 303 0.98 9.24 7.01
CA MET A 303 -0.01 8.16 6.96
C MET A 303 -0.32 7.61 8.35
N CYS A 304 0.70 7.31 9.16
CA CYS A 304 0.51 6.78 10.51
C CYS A 304 -0.17 7.81 11.43
N LYS A 305 0.16 9.09 11.30
CA LYS A 305 -0.50 10.17 12.05
C LYS A 305 -1.97 10.31 11.68
N ASP A 306 -2.32 10.17 10.39
CA ASP A 306 -3.71 10.18 9.93
C ASP A 306 -4.50 9.00 10.54
N PHE A 307 -3.88 7.81 10.64
CA PHE A 307 -4.47 6.65 11.33
C PHE A 307 -4.64 6.91 12.84
N GLU A 308 -3.63 7.44 13.50
CA GLU A 308 -3.68 7.74 14.94
C GLU A 308 -4.80 8.75 15.26
N ASN A 309 -4.90 9.83 14.49
CA ASN A 309 -5.96 10.83 14.63
C ASN A 309 -7.35 10.20 14.46
N LEU A 310 -7.53 9.40 13.41
CA LEU A 310 -8.79 8.68 13.20
C LEU A 310 -9.11 7.73 14.37
N PHE A 311 -8.13 7.06 14.94
CA PHE A 311 -8.35 6.17 16.07
C PHE A 311 -8.82 6.94 17.31
N PHE A 312 -8.26 8.12 17.58
CA PHE A 312 -8.74 8.99 18.65
C PHE A 312 -10.17 9.44 18.40
N ASP A 313 -10.50 9.92 17.20
CA ASP A 313 -11.85 10.36 16.82
C ASP A 313 -12.89 9.24 16.99
N LEU A 314 -12.53 8.01 16.64
CA LEU A 314 -13.40 6.85 16.81
C LEU A 314 -13.60 6.50 18.28
N LEU A 315 -12.56 6.61 19.10
CA LEU A 315 -12.67 6.34 20.54
C LEU A 315 -13.51 7.38 21.27
N GLU A 316 -13.43 8.64 20.89
CA GLU A 316 -14.32 9.69 21.43
C GLU A 316 -15.79 9.38 21.12
N LYS A 317 -16.10 8.78 19.98
CA LYS A 317 -17.44 8.38 19.54
C LYS A 317 -17.82 6.94 19.91
N ARG A 318 -17.04 6.25 20.76
CA ARG A 318 -17.21 4.81 21.05
C ARG A 318 -18.63 4.43 21.44
N GLU A 319 -19.28 5.17 22.36
CA GLU A 319 -20.61 4.84 22.84
C GLU A 319 -21.69 5.05 21.74
N GLU A 320 -21.53 6.06 20.89
CA GLU A 320 -22.38 6.28 19.71
C GLU A 320 -22.25 5.14 18.72
N ILE A 321 -21.00 4.77 18.36
CA ILE A 321 -20.69 3.66 17.45
C ILE A 321 -21.29 2.37 18.00
N TYR A 322 -21.07 2.08 19.27
CA TYR A 322 -21.61 0.89 19.93
C TYR A 322 -23.14 0.82 19.88
N SER A 323 -23.81 1.95 20.14
CA SER A 323 -25.28 2.03 20.17
C SER A 323 -25.93 1.87 18.79
N THR A 324 -25.22 2.26 17.73
CA THR A 324 -25.71 2.21 16.34
C THR A 324 -25.22 0.99 15.56
N ARG A 325 -24.31 0.20 16.14
CA ARG A 325 -23.73 -0.99 15.50
C ARG A 325 -24.82 -2.02 15.26
N TYR A 326 -25.11 -2.30 13.98
CA TYR A 326 -25.97 -3.40 13.60
C TYR A 326 -25.19 -4.72 13.65
N TYR A 327 -25.28 -5.39 14.80
CA TYR A 327 -24.52 -6.60 15.05
C TYR A 327 -25.32 -7.59 15.87
N GLU A 328 -25.55 -8.80 15.31
CA GLU A 328 -26.23 -9.90 16.02
C GLU A 328 -25.22 -10.64 16.90
N LYS A 329 -25.26 -10.38 18.20
CA LYS A 329 -24.38 -11.03 19.18
C LYS A 329 -24.76 -12.51 19.33
N ASN A 330 -23.77 -13.38 19.17
CA ASN A 330 -23.97 -14.80 19.42
C ASN A 330 -24.03 -15.10 20.92
N LYS A 331 -25.19 -15.57 21.38
CA LYS A 331 -25.45 -15.88 22.80
C LYS A 331 -25.16 -17.34 23.18
N ASN A 332 -24.49 -18.11 22.32
CA ASN A 332 -24.17 -19.53 22.59
C ASN A 332 -23.16 -19.68 23.74
N LEU A 333 -23.63 -20.04 24.92
CA LEU A 333 -22.81 -20.20 26.14
C LEU A 333 -21.80 -21.33 26.03
N ILE A 334 -22.13 -22.42 25.34
CA ILE A 334 -21.21 -23.54 25.13
C ILE A 334 -20.07 -23.11 24.21
N GLY A 335 -20.39 -22.43 23.10
CA GLY A 335 -19.42 -21.86 22.20
C GLY A 335 -18.51 -20.83 22.88
N LYS A 336 -19.05 -20.00 23.78
CA LYS A 336 -18.28 -19.07 24.61
C LYS A 336 -17.27 -19.80 25.50
N GLY A 337 -17.72 -20.81 26.24
CA GLY A 337 -16.84 -21.59 27.13
C GLY A 337 -15.69 -22.24 26.39
N LEU A 338 -15.97 -22.90 25.26
CA LEU A 338 -14.95 -23.53 24.43
C LEU A 338 -13.97 -22.50 23.84
N TYR A 339 -14.46 -21.35 23.35
CA TYR A 339 -13.61 -20.28 22.80
C TYR A 339 -12.67 -19.71 23.87
N LEU A 340 -13.18 -19.39 25.06
CA LEU A 340 -12.36 -18.85 26.15
C LEU A 340 -11.34 -19.85 26.66
N PHE A 341 -11.69 -21.14 26.74
CA PHE A 341 -10.76 -22.22 27.10
C PHE A 341 -9.59 -22.29 26.09
N LEU A 342 -9.88 -22.40 24.79
CA LEU A 342 -8.87 -22.48 23.74
C LEU A 342 -8.01 -21.21 23.66
N ARG A 343 -8.59 -20.04 23.92
CA ARG A 343 -7.90 -18.75 23.96
C ARG A 343 -6.90 -18.70 25.11
N ASN A 344 -7.29 -19.13 26.31
CA ASN A 344 -6.42 -19.20 27.48
C ASN A 344 -5.26 -20.17 27.25
N PHE A 345 -5.52 -21.33 26.63
CA PHE A 345 -4.47 -22.27 26.30
C PHE A 345 -3.39 -21.67 25.38
N LYS A 346 -3.78 -20.86 24.40
CA LYS A 346 -2.84 -20.11 23.53
C LYS A 346 -2.05 -19.04 24.27
N ASN A 347 -2.57 -18.48 25.36
CA ASN A 347 -1.85 -17.51 26.20
C ASN A 347 -0.74 -18.17 27.03
N TYR A 348 -0.94 -19.42 27.47
CA TYR A 348 0.06 -20.16 28.27
C TYR A 348 1.16 -20.84 27.42
N SER A 349 0.97 -20.96 26.09
CA SER A 349 1.93 -21.62 25.18
C SER A 349 2.86 -20.63 24.45
N ARG A 350 2.84 -19.38 24.81
CA ARG A 350 3.75 -18.29 24.37
C ARG A 350 4.56 -17.74 25.52
#